data_120adb70830a8822a694659ab7cb9a1c
#
_entry.id   120adb70830a8822a694659ab7cb9a1c
#
_cell.length_a   1.000
_cell.length_b   1.000
_cell.length_c   1.000
_cell.angle_alpha   90.00
_cell.angle_beta   90.00
_cell.angle_gamma   90.00
#
_symmetry.space_group_name_H-M   'P 1'
#
loop_
_entity.id
_entity.type
_entity.pdbx_description
1 polymer ?
#
loop_
_entity_poly.entity_id
_entity_poly.type
_entity_poly.pdbx_seq_one_letter_code
_entity_poly.pdbx_strand_id
1 'polypeptide(L)'
;SLILDYFNTSAWIVDEDKLGFFLIPREAEGVSVEENWNVMSMRGTGSHDLVLNNVYVDADALVEIPSYKTGFKLNAWLLTIPATYLGIAQAARDYAVEFATTHSPNSIEGTIADLPNVQTLIGEIDIELAKARFTLYGAATTALNEKTKYQSINGVNIAKYVVTNAAITVVDKAMRIVGAKSLQLDNPLQRYYRDVRAGLHNPPMDDLTVKLVAKEAIEKMTTKKGSEE
;
A
#
# COMPACT_ATOMS: atom_id res chain seq x y z
N SER A 1 12.71 -4.69 -12.19
CA SER A 1 13.12 -4.10 -13.49
C SER A 1 14.11 -4.95 -14.26
N LEU A 2 15.02 -5.68 -13.61
CA LEU A 2 16.10 -6.45 -14.28
C LEU A 2 15.62 -7.60 -15.20
N ILE A 3 14.41 -8.09 -15.00
CA ILE A 3 13.84 -9.26 -15.72
C ILE A 3 12.62 -8.93 -16.57
N LEU A 4 12.27 -7.64 -16.70
CA LEU A 4 11.11 -7.22 -17.48
C LEU A 4 11.48 -7.11 -18.95
N ASP A 5 10.59 -7.58 -19.83
CA ASP A 5 10.73 -7.45 -21.29
C ASP A 5 10.24 -6.09 -21.79
N TYR A 6 9.30 -5.47 -21.03
CA TYR A 6 8.72 -4.18 -21.35
C TYR A 6 8.61 -3.29 -20.12
N PHE A 7 8.68 -1.97 -20.34
CA PHE A 7 8.48 -0.95 -19.33
C PHE A 7 7.28 -0.06 -19.70
N ASN A 8 6.29 0.03 -18.81
CA ASN A 8 5.21 1.00 -18.96
C ASN A 8 5.66 2.32 -18.33
N THR A 9 5.90 3.32 -19.16
CA THR A 9 6.48 4.60 -18.76
C THR A 9 5.61 5.75 -19.21
N SER A 10 5.42 6.75 -18.35
CA SER A 10 4.72 7.97 -18.72
C SER A 10 5.68 9.01 -19.29
N ALA A 11 5.27 9.70 -20.35
CA ALA A 11 5.98 10.82 -20.94
C ALA A 11 5.02 11.89 -21.41
N TRP A 12 5.50 13.15 -21.48
CA TRP A 12 4.73 14.26 -22.03
C TRP A 12 4.83 14.28 -23.55
N ILE A 13 3.70 14.25 -24.25
CA ILE A 13 3.61 14.35 -25.71
C ILE A 13 3.59 15.85 -26.03
N VAL A 14 4.73 16.38 -26.48
CA VAL A 14 4.94 17.82 -26.65
C VAL A 14 3.96 18.42 -27.65
N ASP A 15 3.78 17.79 -28.79
CA ASP A 15 2.94 18.31 -29.89
C ASP A 15 1.43 18.30 -29.56
N GLU A 16 1.02 17.46 -28.62
CA GLU A 16 -0.39 17.33 -28.22
C GLU A 16 -0.69 18.00 -26.86
N ASP A 17 0.35 18.44 -26.15
CA ASP A 17 0.26 18.99 -24.79
C ASP A 17 -0.47 18.04 -23.83
N LYS A 18 -0.11 16.74 -23.85
CA LYS A 18 -0.76 15.67 -23.10
C LYS A 18 0.24 14.70 -22.48
N LEU A 19 -0.17 14.08 -21.37
CA LEU A 19 0.53 12.91 -20.83
C LEU A 19 0.13 11.67 -21.64
N GLY A 20 1.12 10.87 -22.05
CA GLY A 20 0.92 9.55 -22.64
C GLY A 20 1.61 8.46 -21.82
N PHE A 21 1.08 7.23 -21.87
CA PHE A 21 1.75 6.05 -21.36
C PHE A 21 2.24 5.20 -22.53
N PHE A 22 3.51 4.84 -22.46
CA PHE A 22 4.22 4.12 -23.51
C PHE A 22 4.71 2.77 -23.00
N LEU A 23 4.54 1.74 -23.80
CA LEU A 23 5.12 0.42 -23.57
C LEU A 23 6.45 0.32 -24.29
N ILE A 24 7.54 0.47 -23.56
CA ILE A 24 8.90 0.52 -24.12
C ILE A 24 9.53 -0.85 -24.03
N PRO A 25 9.97 -1.46 -25.16
CA PRO A 25 10.72 -2.71 -25.15
C PRO A 25 12.06 -2.55 -24.43
N ARG A 26 12.45 -3.54 -23.63
CA ARG A 26 13.76 -3.57 -22.96
C ARG A 26 14.93 -3.43 -23.91
N GLU A 27 14.81 -4.07 -25.07
CA GLU A 27 15.87 -4.16 -26.09
C GLU A 27 15.95 -2.90 -26.96
N ALA A 28 15.09 -1.89 -26.76
CA ALA A 28 15.15 -0.66 -27.51
C ALA A 28 16.48 0.06 -27.24
N GLU A 29 17.09 0.60 -28.28
CA GLU A 29 18.33 1.36 -28.17
C GLU A 29 18.13 2.56 -27.24
N GLY A 30 19.09 2.78 -26.34
CA GLY A 30 19.03 3.84 -25.32
C GLY A 30 18.29 3.47 -24.04
N VAL A 31 17.75 2.25 -23.92
CA VAL A 31 17.17 1.73 -22.67
C VAL A 31 18.25 1.07 -21.84
N SER A 32 18.35 1.47 -20.56
CA SER A 32 19.21 0.80 -19.60
C SER A 32 18.58 0.81 -18.20
N VAL A 33 19.08 -0.05 -17.32
CA VAL A 33 18.65 -0.14 -15.92
C VAL A 33 19.85 0.09 -15.03
N GLU A 34 19.80 1.09 -14.16
CA GLU A 34 20.82 1.33 -13.15
C GLU A 34 20.50 0.57 -11.87
N GLU A 35 21.36 -0.35 -11.47
CA GLU A 35 21.19 -1.22 -10.30
C GLU A 35 21.44 -0.47 -8.98
N ASN A 36 20.54 0.42 -8.62
CA ASN A 36 20.65 1.31 -7.46
C ASN A 36 19.59 1.04 -6.36
N TRP A 37 18.78 -0.03 -6.47
CA TRP A 37 17.77 -0.37 -5.48
C TRP A 37 18.38 -0.92 -4.19
N ASN A 38 18.93 -0.03 -3.36
CA ASN A 38 19.56 -0.36 -2.08
C ASN A 38 18.71 0.21 -0.91
N VAL A 39 17.69 -0.53 -0.52
CA VAL A 39 16.67 -0.12 0.45
C VAL A 39 16.50 -1.12 1.58
N MET A 40 16.01 -0.69 2.74
CA MET A 40 15.71 -1.58 3.86
C MET A 40 14.37 -2.32 3.70
N SER A 41 13.42 -1.76 2.95
CA SER A 41 12.03 -2.19 2.82
C SER A 41 11.71 -2.57 1.39
N MET A 42 10.81 -3.54 1.17
CA MET A 42 10.37 -3.95 -0.17
C MET A 42 11.54 -4.28 -1.13
N ARG A 43 12.59 -4.88 -0.60
CA ARG A 43 13.81 -5.21 -1.37
C ARG A 43 13.53 -6.10 -2.57
N GLY A 44 12.57 -7.03 -2.42
CA GLY A 44 12.20 -7.98 -3.47
C GLY A 44 11.52 -7.36 -4.69
N THR A 45 11.12 -6.08 -4.64
CA THR A 45 10.53 -5.41 -5.82
C THR A 45 11.57 -5.11 -6.90
N GLY A 46 12.86 -5.01 -6.54
CA GLY A 46 13.93 -4.73 -7.48
C GLY A 46 13.65 -3.49 -8.34
N SER A 47 13.15 -2.40 -7.70
CA SER A 47 12.70 -1.18 -8.39
C SER A 47 13.89 -0.27 -8.73
N HIS A 48 14.83 -0.81 -9.47
CA HIS A 48 15.98 -0.07 -10.02
C HIS A 48 15.54 1.01 -10.99
N ASP A 49 16.33 2.04 -11.16
CA ASP A 49 16.04 3.14 -12.07
C ASP A 49 16.08 2.68 -13.53
N LEU A 50 15.05 3.08 -14.27
CA LEU A 50 15.01 2.95 -15.73
C LEU A 50 15.57 4.24 -16.33
N VAL A 51 16.63 4.12 -17.13
CA VAL A 51 17.25 5.22 -17.85
C VAL A 51 16.85 5.13 -19.31
N LEU A 52 16.28 6.22 -19.84
CA LEU A 52 15.88 6.37 -21.23
C LEU A 52 16.72 7.49 -21.86
N ASN A 53 17.59 7.14 -22.78
CA ASN A 53 18.47 8.09 -23.47
C ASN A 53 18.18 8.08 -24.97
N ASN A 54 17.45 9.07 -25.45
CA ASN A 54 17.04 9.17 -26.85
C ASN A 54 16.41 7.90 -27.43
N VAL A 55 15.54 7.26 -26.61
CA VAL A 55 14.86 6.03 -27.02
C VAL A 55 13.83 6.33 -28.08
N TYR A 56 13.94 5.65 -29.21
CA TYR A 56 12.95 5.69 -30.27
C TYR A 56 12.01 4.49 -30.15
N VAL A 57 10.70 4.74 -30.24
CA VAL A 57 9.65 3.72 -30.28
C VAL A 57 8.65 4.03 -31.37
N ASP A 58 8.01 3.02 -31.93
CA ASP A 58 6.97 3.19 -32.94
C ASP A 58 5.68 3.79 -32.32
N ALA A 59 4.82 4.33 -33.15
CA ALA A 59 3.60 5.01 -32.71
C ALA A 59 2.63 4.10 -31.92
N ASP A 60 2.67 2.79 -32.15
CA ASP A 60 1.87 1.78 -31.47
C ASP A 60 2.36 1.49 -30.01
N ALA A 61 3.55 1.98 -29.66
CA ALA A 61 4.01 1.96 -28.28
C ALA A 61 3.18 2.84 -27.34
N LEU A 62 2.44 3.83 -27.86
CA LEU A 62 1.51 4.65 -27.10
C LEU A 62 0.25 3.83 -26.77
N VAL A 63 0.14 3.39 -25.52
CA VAL A 63 -0.95 2.51 -25.06
C VAL A 63 -2.11 3.24 -24.41
N GLU A 64 -1.87 4.43 -23.83
CA GLU A 64 -2.92 5.21 -23.17
C GLU A 64 -2.61 6.71 -23.18
N ILE A 65 -3.63 7.51 -23.47
CA ILE A 65 -3.66 8.95 -23.16
C ILE A 65 -4.73 9.13 -22.08
N PRO A 66 -4.36 9.39 -20.81
CA PRO A 66 -5.33 9.50 -19.75
C PRO A 66 -6.23 10.72 -19.95
N SER A 67 -7.54 10.52 -19.88
CA SER A 67 -8.52 11.61 -19.97
C SER A 67 -8.74 12.24 -18.60
N TYR A 68 -8.16 13.41 -18.37
CA TYR A 68 -8.38 14.20 -17.14
C TYR A 68 -9.69 15.00 -17.15
N LYS A 69 -10.46 14.98 -18.27
CA LYS A 69 -11.70 15.78 -18.41
C LYS A 69 -12.85 15.33 -17.53
N THR A 70 -12.81 14.14 -16.95
CA THR A 70 -13.91 13.55 -16.17
C THR A 70 -13.64 13.43 -14.68
N GLY A 71 -12.76 14.26 -14.13
CA GLY A 71 -12.40 14.17 -12.72
C GLY A 71 -11.59 12.89 -12.44
N PHE A 72 -11.22 12.73 -11.20
CA PHE A 72 -10.43 11.61 -10.71
C PHE A 72 -11.14 10.28 -11.04
N LYS A 73 -10.69 9.58 -12.08
CA LYS A 73 -11.10 8.19 -12.30
C LYS A 73 -10.63 7.42 -11.07
N LEU A 74 -11.57 6.90 -10.30
CA LEU A 74 -11.25 6.06 -9.17
C LEU A 74 -10.48 4.85 -9.71
N ASN A 75 -9.17 4.89 -9.55
CA ASN A 75 -8.33 3.82 -10.05
C ASN A 75 -8.31 2.71 -8.98
N ALA A 76 -9.00 1.60 -9.26
CA ALA A 76 -8.97 0.41 -8.39
C ALA A 76 -7.54 -0.06 -8.08
N TRP A 77 -6.57 0.30 -8.93
CA TRP A 77 -5.15 0.08 -8.68
C TRP A 77 -4.67 0.66 -7.35
N LEU A 78 -5.20 1.80 -6.91
CA LEU A 78 -4.87 2.39 -5.62
C LEU A 78 -5.24 1.49 -4.42
N LEU A 79 -6.16 0.53 -4.60
CA LEU A 79 -6.52 -0.44 -3.57
C LEU A 79 -5.54 -1.62 -3.47
N THR A 80 -4.69 -1.83 -4.47
CA THR A 80 -3.68 -2.91 -4.44
C THR A 80 -2.61 -2.64 -3.38
N ILE A 81 -2.26 -1.37 -3.18
CA ILE A 81 -1.29 -0.96 -2.15
C ILE A 81 -1.75 -1.39 -0.76
N PRO A 82 -2.89 -0.90 -0.23
CA PRO A 82 -3.36 -1.31 1.09
C PRO A 82 -3.64 -2.82 1.18
N ALA A 83 -4.09 -3.47 0.11
CA ALA A 83 -4.30 -4.91 0.11
C ALA A 83 -3.00 -5.69 0.36
N THR A 84 -1.88 -5.25 -0.24
CA THR A 84 -0.56 -5.85 -0.01
C THR A 84 -0.15 -5.74 1.47
N TYR A 85 -0.30 -4.56 2.08
CA TYR A 85 0.06 -4.36 3.49
C TYR A 85 -0.87 -5.10 4.45
N LEU A 86 -2.16 -5.24 4.12
CA LEU A 86 -3.08 -6.09 4.87
C LEU A 86 -2.63 -7.55 4.86
N GLY A 87 -2.14 -8.04 3.71
CA GLY A 87 -1.57 -9.39 3.58
C GLY A 87 -0.34 -9.61 4.46
N ILE A 88 0.58 -8.64 4.51
CA ILE A 88 1.76 -8.70 5.38
C ILE A 88 1.33 -8.72 6.86
N ALA A 89 0.37 -7.88 7.24
CA ALA A 89 -0.16 -7.84 8.59
C ALA A 89 -0.83 -9.15 9.00
N GLN A 90 -1.61 -9.74 8.09
CA GLN A 90 -2.22 -11.07 8.32
C GLN A 90 -1.15 -12.15 8.54
N ALA A 91 -0.12 -12.19 7.69
CA ALA A 91 0.97 -13.15 7.83
C ALA A 91 1.73 -12.99 9.16
N ALA A 92 1.92 -11.74 9.61
CA ALA A 92 2.56 -11.46 10.90
C ALA A 92 1.71 -11.95 12.08
N ARG A 93 0.40 -11.71 12.01
CA ARG A 93 -0.57 -12.23 12.99
C ARG A 93 -0.54 -13.75 13.08
N ASP A 94 -0.63 -14.42 11.93
CA ASP A 94 -0.69 -15.87 11.88
C ASP A 94 0.58 -16.51 12.45
N TYR A 95 1.75 -16.00 12.09
CA TYR A 95 3.02 -16.40 12.64
C TYR A 95 3.08 -16.21 14.18
N ALA A 96 2.64 -15.05 14.67
CA ALA A 96 2.70 -14.75 16.10
C ALA A 96 1.75 -15.64 16.92
N VAL A 97 0.56 -15.95 16.40
CA VAL A 97 -0.41 -16.85 17.06
C VAL A 97 0.10 -18.29 17.04
N GLU A 98 0.62 -18.77 15.92
CA GLU A 98 1.25 -20.09 15.84
C GLU A 98 2.42 -20.20 16.84
N PHE A 99 3.29 -19.21 16.87
CA PHE A 99 4.37 -19.16 17.85
C PHE A 99 3.84 -19.19 19.28
N ALA A 100 2.83 -18.38 19.62
CA ALA A 100 2.29 -18.30 20.95
C ALA A 100 1.67 -19.63 21.43
N THR A 101 1.01 -20.36 20.53
CA THR A 101 0.34 -21.63 20.84
C THR A 101 1.29 -22.83 20.87
N THR A 102 2.52 -22.69 20.39
CA THR A 102 3.51 -23.77 20.33
C THR A 102 4.72 -23.54 21.24
N HIS A 103 4.98 -22.28 21.62
CA HIS A 103 6.15 -21.94 22.44
C HIS A 103 5.86 -22.10 23.94
N SER A 104 6.61 -23.02 24.56
CA SER A 104 6.54 -23.34 26.00
C SER A 104 7.91 -23.09 26.66
N PRO A 105 8.17 -21.92 27.23
CA PRO A 105 9.41 -21.64 27.93
C PRO A 105 9.45 -22.36 29.30
N ASN A 106 10.64 -22.71 29.79
CA ASN A 106 10.82 -23.43 31.05
C ASN A 106 10.28 -22.68 32.29
N SER A 107 9.99 -21.40 32.18
CA SER A 107 9.56 -20.53 33.29
C SER A 107 8.06 -20.54 33.53
N ILE A 108 7.27 -21.18 32.67
CA ILE A 108 5.81 -21.27 32.83
C ILE A 108 5.31 -22.68 32.53
N GLU A 109 4.15 -23.04 33.07
CA GLU A 109 3.41 -24.21 32.70
C GLU A 109 2.52 -23.90 31.49
N GLY A 110 2.48 -24.80 30.46
CA GLY A 110 1.73 -24.55 29.23
C GLY A 110 2.49 -23.72 28.19
N THR A 111 1.75 -23.00 27.37
CA THR A 111 2.30 -22.14 26.30
C THR A 111 2.16 -20.65 26.63
N ILE A 112 2.89 -19.80 25.93
CA ILE A 112 2.76 -18.35 26.16
C ILE A 112 1.37 -17.80 25.73
N ALA A 113 0.57 -18.57 24.97
CA ALA A 113 -0.80 -18.21 24.65
C ALA A 113 -1.72 -18.17 25.89
N ASP A 114 -1.33 -18.81 26.98
CA ASP A 114 -2.08 -18.80 28.23
C ASP A 114 -1.82 -17.53 29.08
N LEU A 115 -0.82 -16.74 28.71
CA LEU A 115 -0.48 -15.51 29.40
C LEU A 115 -1.45 -14.36 29.04
N PRO A 116 -2.04 -13.68 30.06
CA PRO A 116 -3.03 -12.61 29.82
C PRO A 116 -2.53 -11.47 28.94
N ASN A 117 -1.27 -11.08 29.04
CA ASN A 117 -0.67 -10.04 28.21
C ASN A 117 -0.52 -10.48 26.74
N VAL A 118 -0.25 -11.75 26.49
CA VAL A 118 -0.19 -12.31 25.12
C VAL A 118 -1.59 -12.35 24.51
N GLN A 119 -2.59 -12.80 25.28
CA GLN A 119 -4.00 -12.80 24.87
C GLN A 119 -4.49 -11.39 24.53
N THR A 120 -4.12 -10.39 25.34
CA THR A 120 -4.43 -8.99 25.07
C THR A 120 -3.84 -8.55 23.72
N LEU A 121 -2.56 -8.82 23.47
CA LEU A 121 -1.90 -8.45 22.20
C LEU A 121 -2.55 -9.15 21.00
N ILE A 122 -2.91 -10.43 21.11
CA ILE A 122 -3.60 -11.16 20.04
C ILE A 122 -4.96 -10.52 19.75
N GLY A 123 -5.75 -10.23 20.80
CA GLY A 123 -7.05 -9.58 20.65
C GLY A 123 -6.94 -8.21 19.98
N GLU A 124 -5.98 -7.39 20.38
CA GLU A 124 -5.73 -6.09 19.77
C GLU A 124 -5.29 -6.20 18.30
N ILE A 125 -4.47 -7.19 17.94
CA ILE A 125 -4.08 -7.49 16.57
C ILE A 125 -5.32 -7.80 15.72
N ASP A 126 -6.19 -8.69 16.20
CA ASP A 126 -7.38 -9.11 15.46
C ASP A 126 -8.39 -7.95 15.28
N ILE A 127 -8.52 -7.06 16.28
CA ILE A 127 -9.33 -5.84 16.17
C ILE A 127 -8.75 -4.90 15.09
N GLU A 128 -7.44 -4.66 15.08
CA GLU A 128 -6.82 -3.80 14.06
C GLU A 128 -6.96 -4.39 12.65
N LEU A 129 -6.77 -5.70 12.49
CA LEU A 129 -6.99 -6.39 11.21
C LEU A 129 -8.45 -6.31 10.75
N ALA A 130 -9.42 -6.48 11.65
CA ALA A 130 -10.84 -6.36 11.34
C ALA A 130 -11.19 -4.94 10.85
N LYS A 131 -10.75 -3.89 11.57
CA LYS A 131 -10.91 -2.49 11.17
C LYS A 131 -10.33 -2.22 9.78
N ALA A 132 -9.09 -2.66 9.56
CA ALA A 132 -8.42 -2.50 8.28
C ALA A 132 -9.16 -3.21 7.13
N ARG A 133 -9.62 -4.43 7.36
CA ARG A 133 -10.36 -5.23 6.39
C ARG A 133 -11.72 -4.62 6.04
N PHE A 134 -12.49 -4.23 7.05
CA PHE A 134 -13.79 -3.57 6.82
C PHE A 134 -13.61 -2.25 6.06
N THR A 135 -12.59 -1.47 6.38
CA THR A 135 -12.31 -0.21 5.69
C THR A 135 -11.91 -0.46 4.24
N LEU A 136 -11.01 -1.41 3.98
CA LEU A 136 -10.57 -1.73 2.62
C LEU A 136 -11.71 -2.23 1.73
N TYR A 137 -12.48 -3.21 2.23
CA TYR A 137 -13.57 -3.79 1.44
C TYR A 137 -14.75 -2.82 1.30
N GLY A 138 -15.04 -2.00 2.31
CA GLY A 138 -16.02 -0.93 2.20
C GLY A 138 -15.63 0.09 1.13
N ALA A 139 -14.37 0.51 1.10
CA ALA A 139 -13.87 1.39 0.06
C ALA A 139 -13.93 0.75 -1.34
N ALA A 140 -13.55 -0.52 -1.46
CA ALA A 140 -13.62 -1.26 -2.72
C ALA A 140 -15.06 -1.39 -3.23
N THR A 141 -16.00 -1.78 -2.36
CA THR A 141 -17.42 -1.90 -2.72
C THR A 141 -18.00 -0.56 -3.18
N THR A 142 -17.66 0.53 -2.48
CA THR A 142 -18.12 1.88 -2.85
C THR A 142 -17.51 2.33 -4.17
N ALA A 143 -16.23 2.05 -4.39
CA ALA A 143 -15.50 2.42 -5.59
C ALA A 143 -15.97 1.68 -6.85
N LEU A 144 -16.38 0.43 -6.72
CA LEU A 144 -16.85 -0.41 -7.83
C LEU A 144 -18.33 -0.22 -8.14
N ASN A 145 -19.10 0.42 -7.27
CA ASN A 145 -20.52 0.64 -7.48
C ASN A 145 -20.75 1.94 -8.27
N GLU A 146 -21.35 1.84 -9.46
CA GLU A 146 -21.65 2.95 -10.36
C GLU A 146 -22.42 4.10 -9.72
N LYS A 147 -23.28 3.82 -8.74
CA LYS A 147 -24.10 4.83 -8.04
C LYS A 147 -23.32 5.59 -6.96
N THR A 148 -22.27 4.99 -6.40
CA THR A 148 -21.56 5.54 -5.24
C THR A 148 -20.10 5.91 -5.52
N LYS A 149 -19.54 5.50 -6.67
CA LYS A 149 -18.13 5.71 -7.01
C LYS A 149 -17.64 7.17 -6.90
N TYR A 150 -18.51 8.13 -7.16
CA TYR A 150 -18.20 9.57 -7.05
C TYR A 150 -18.44 10.15 -5.65
N GLN A 151 -19.10 9.42 -4.76
CA GLN A 151 -19.40 9.89 -3.40
C GLN A 151 -18.22 9.67 -2.43
N SER A 152 -17.24 8.89 -2.84
CA SER A 152 -16.16 8.42 -1.98
C SER A 152 -14.78 8.66 -2.60
N ILE A 153 -14.55 9.87 -3.15
CA ILE A 153 -13.26 10.24 -3.73
C ILE A 153 -12.12 9.99 -2.73
N ASN A 154 -12.33 10.35 -1.47
CA ASN A 154 -11.35 10.13 -0.41
C ASN A 154 -11.43 8.73 0.23
N GLY A 155 -12.43 7.89 -0.09
CA GLY A 155 -12.59 6.57 0.53
C GLY A 155 -11.40 5.65 0.31
N VAL A 156 -10.82 5.67 -0.89
CA VAL A 156 -9.61 4.89 -1.22
C VAL A 156 -8.38 5.42 -0.48
N ASN A 157 -8.24 6.74 -0.37
CA ASN A 157 -7.15 7.37 0.38
C ASN A 157 -7.25 7.03 1.88
N ILE A 158 -8.47 7.08 2.44
CA ILE A 158 -8.74 6.68 3.82
C ILE A 158 -8.43 5.20 4.02
N ALA A 159 -8.81 4.33 3.08
CA ALA A 159 -8.50 2.90 3.17
C ALA A 159 -6.98 2.66 3.17
N LYS A 160 -6.22 3.34 2.30
CA LYS A 160 -4.75 3.28 2.32
C LYS A 160 -4.22 3.73 3.68
N TYR A 161 -4.63 4.88 4.17
CA TYR A 161 -4.20 5.42 5.47
C TYR A 161 -4.46 4.42 6.62
N VAL A 162 -5.70 3.94 6.75
CA VAL A 162 -6.09 3.04 7.84
C VAL A 162 -5.33 1.71 7.77
N VAL A 163 -5.25 1.11 6.59
CA VAL A 163 -4.66 -0.23 6.43
C VAL A 163 -3.14 -0.21 6.63
N THR A 164 -2.43 0.79 6.06
CA THR A 164 -0.96 0.85 6.21
C THR A 164 -0.55 1.13 7.66
N ASN A 165 -1.28 1.97 8.37
CA ASN A 165 -1.03 2.23 9.79
C ASN A 165 -1.40 1.03 10.67
N ALA A 166 -2.52 0.34 10.38
CA ALA A 166 -2.89 -0.90 11.07
C ALA A 166 -1.82 -1.99 10.86
N ALA A 167 -1.27 -2.12 9.64
CA ALA A 167 -0.23 -3.11 9.35
C ALA A 167 1.03 -2.90 10.20
N ILE A 168 1.46 -1.65 10.40
CA ILE A 168 2.59 -1.32 11.28
C ILE A 168 2.27 -1.73 12.72
N THR A 169 1.08 -1.38 13.21
CA THR A 169 0.64 -1.70 14.57
C THR A 169 0.57 -3.22 14.81
N VAL A 170 0.03 -3.97 13.85
CA VAL A 170 -0.09 -5.42 13.92
C VAL A 170 1.29 -6.08 13.95
N VAL A 171 2.20 -5.68 13.07
CA VAL A 171 3.55 -6.27 13.02
C VAL A 171 4.33 -5.96 14.30
N ASP A 172 4.25 -4.74 14.85
CA ASP A 172 4.89 -4.37 16.12
C ASP A 172 4.38 -5.26 17.27
N LYS A 173 3.06 -5.44 17.40
CA LYS A 173 2.46 -6.31 18.41
C LYS A 173 2.83 -7.79 18.22
N ALA A 174 2.86 -8.28 16.98
CA ALA A 174 3.31 -9.63 16.65
C ALA A 174 4.76 -9.88 17.10
N MET A 175 5.65 -8.90 16.89
CA MET A 175 7.03 -8.97 17.35
C MET A 175 7.13 -8.97 18.88
N ARG A 176 6.27 -8.26 19.59
CA ARG A 176 6.21 -8.27 21.07
C ARG A 176 5.79 -9.65 21.60
N ILE A 177 4.87 -10.33 20.93
CA ILE A 177 4.47 -11.71 21.30
C ILE A 177 5.66 -12.67 21.14
N VAL A 178 6.37 -12.59 20.02
CA VAL A 178 7.49 -13.48 19.71
C VAL A 178 8.76 -13.13 20.51
N GLY A 179 8.87 -11.88 20.96
CA GLY A 179 10.01 -11.39 21.73
C GLY A 179 11.30 -11.30 20.90
N ALA A 180 12.44 -11.48 21.53
CA ALA A 180 13.76 -11.29 20.89
C ALA A 180 14.01 -12.18 19.66
N LYS A 181 13.35 -13.34 19.55
CA LYS A 181 13.43 -14.18 18.35
C LYS A 181 12.93 -13.48 17.08
N SER A 182 12.01 -12.53 17.22
CA SER A 182 11.48 -11.75 16.09
C SER A 182 12.55 -10.89 15.38
N LEU A 183 13.68 -10.64 16.04
CA LEU A 183 14.78 -9.82 15.50
C LEU A 183 15.82 -10.65 14.72
N GLN A 184 15.74 -11.97 14.76
CA GLN A 184 16.66 -12.85 14.03
C GLN A 184 16.41 -12.71 12.51
N LEU A 185 17.47 -12.73 11.71
CA LEU A 185 17.38 -12.52 10.26
C LEU A 185 16.62 -13.64 9.52
N ASP A 186 16.58 -14.84 10.07
CA ASP A 186 15.81 -15.99 9.60
C ASP A 186 14.34 -15.94 10.04
N ASN A 187 13.97 -15.08 11.01
CA ASN A 187 12.60 -14.89 11.44
C ASN A 187 11.85 -14.00 10.45
N PRO A 188 10.65 -14.38 9.96
CA PRO A 188 9.92 -13.60 8.96
C PRO A 188 9.47 -12.23 9.47
N LEU A 189 9.22 -12.07 10.78
CA LEU A 189 8.70 -10.84 11.35
C LEU A 189 9.63 -9.64 11.16
N GLN A 190 10.97 -9.83 11.21
CA GLN A 190 11.90 -8.74 10.95
C GLN A 190 11.80 -8.22 9.51
N ARG A 191 11.49 -9.11 8.54
CA ARG A 191 11.24 -8.70 7.16
C ARG A 191 9.90 -7.96 7.05
N TYR A 192 8.82 -8.51 7.63
CA TYR A 192 7.52 -7.86 7.65
C TYR A 192 7.59 -6.47 8.30
N TYR A 193 8.33 -6.33 9.41
CA TYR A 193 8.54 -5.06 10.08
C TYR A 193 9.20 -4.01 9.18
N ARG A 194 10.22 -4.41 8.41
CA ARG A 194 10.86 -3.51 7.46
C ARG A 194 9.92 -3.17 6.31
N ASP A 195 9.23 -4.16 5.76
CA ASP A 195 8.42 -4.01 4.56
C ASP A 195 7.18 -3.15 4.80
N VAL A 196 6.51 -3.24 5.95
CA VAL A 196 5.33 -2.39 6.24
C VAL A 196 5.67 -0.90 6.32
N ARG A 197 6.93 -0.53 6.53
CA ARG A 197 7.35 0.87 6.58
C ARG A 197 7.20 1.59 5.25
N ALA A 198 7.35 0.91 4.13
CA ALA A 198 7.15 1.50 2.81
C ALA A 198 5.71 2.02 2.62
N GLY A 199 4.73 1.43 3.30
CA GLY A 199 3.34 1.85 3.24
C GLY A 199 3.10 3.32 3.59
N LEU A 200 3.91 3.90 4.49
CA LEU A 200 3.82 5.31 4.85
C LEU A 200 4.24 6.26 3.71
N HIS A 201 5.10 5.76 2.82
CA HIS A 201 5.71 6.54 1.73
C HIS A 201 5.04 6.31 0.38
N ASN A 202 4.14 5.33 0.27
CA ASN A 202 3.33 5.15 -0.94
C ASN A 202 2.27 6.27 -1.07
N PRO A 203 2.07 6.85 -2.27
CA PRO A 203 1.04 7.86 -2.48
C PRO A 203 -0.39 7.28 -2.37
N PRO A 204 -1.34 8.09 -1.86
CA PRO A 204 -1.11 9.35 -1.18
C PRO A 204 -0.49 9.14 0.20
N MET A 205 0.47 9.98 0.56
CA MET A 205 1.04 9.97 1.91
C MET A 205 0.00 10.40 2.95
N ASP A 206 0.23 10.03 4.21
CA ASP A 206 -0.74 10.20 5.27
C ASP A 206 -1.15 11.67 5.49
N ASP A 207 -0.19 12.59 5.46
CA ASP A 207 -0.45 14.04 5.59
C ASP A 207 -1.29 14.60 4.44
N LEU A 208 -1.07 14.12 3.21
CA LEU A 208 -1.90 14.49 2.07
C LEU A 208 -3.33 13.95 2.21
N THR A 209 -3.49 12.71 2.65
CA THR A 209 -4.81 12.12 2.91
C THR A 209 -5.60 12.95 3.92
N VAL A 210 -4.97 13.30 5.06
CA VAL A 210 -5.61 14.12 6.11
C VAL A 210 -6.04 15.48 5.55
N LYS A 211 -5.19 16.15 4.76
CA LYS A 211 -5.51 17.43 4.13
C LYS A 211 -6.70 17.34 3.16
N LEU A 212 -6.73 16.29 2.32
CA LEU A 212 -7.80 16.09 1.36
C LEU A 212 -9.16 15.83 2.05
N VAL A 213 -9.18 15.02 3.09
CA VAL A 213 -10.38 14.75 3.89
C VAL A 213 -10.88 16.02 4.60
N ALA A 214 -9.97 16.80 5.19
CA ALA A 214 -10.34 18.07 5.82
C ALA A 214 -10.90 19.09 4.80
N LYS A 215 -10.28 19.20 3.63
CA LYS A 215 -10.74 20.07 2.54
C LYS A 215 -12.16 19.70 2.12
N GLU A 216 -12.44 18.41 1.88
CA GLU A 216 -13.78 17.94 1.51
C GLU A 216 -14.84 18.29 2.58
N ALA A 217 -14.51 18.10 3.86
CA ALA A 217 -15.42 18.43 4.96
C ALA A 217 -15.76 19.93 5.01
N ILE A 218 -14.76 20.80 4.82
CA ILE A 218 -14.94 22.26 4.81
C ILE A 218 -15.79 22.68 3.60
N GLU A 219 -15.48 22.18 2.40
CA GLU A 219 -16.19 22.52 1.17
C GLU A 219 -17.68 22.13 1.25
N LYS A 220 -18.00 20.95 1.79
CA LYS A 220 -19.38 20.51 2.00
C LYS A 220 -20.18 21.45 2.91
N MET A 221 -19.55 22.05 3.91
CA MET A 221 -20.21 22.98 4.82
C MET A 221 -20.39 24.38 4.22
N THR A 222 -19.41 24.85 3.44
CA THR A 222 -19.50 26.17 2.79
C THR A 222 -20.53 26.17 1.66
N THR A 223 -20.61 25.10 0.88
CA THR A 223 -21.60 24.98 -0.21
C THR A 223 -23.04 24.93 0.32
N LYS A 224 -23.28 24.28 1.47
CA LYS A 224 -24.61 24.27 2.11
C LYS A 224 -25.08 25.67 2.54
N LYS A 225 -24.17 26.48 3.08
CA LYS A 225 -24.51 27.85 3.50
C LYS A 225 -24.82 28.77 2.33
N GLY A 226 -24.17 28.63 1.18
CA GLY A 226 -24.44 29.43 -0.02
C GLY A 226 -25.71 28.99 -0.79
N SER A 227 -26.35 27.88 -0.44
CA SER A 227 -27.64 27.44 -1.04
C SER A 227 -28.86 27.78 -0.17
N GLU A 228 -28.64 28.33 1.02
CA GLU A 228 -29.71 28.78 1.97
C GLU A 228 -29.88 30.32 1.97
N GLU A 229 -29.00 31.05 1.24
CA GLU A 229 -29.13 32.49 0.93
C GLU A 229 -29.68 32.68 -0.49
#